data_876c04ec46f9471dde1dd71d4faefcc4
#
_entry.id   876c04ec46f9471dde1dd71d4faefcc4
#
_cell.length_a   1.000
_cell.length_b   1.000
_cell.length_c   1.000
_cell.angle_alpha   90.00
_cell.angle_beta   90.00
_cell.angle_gamma   90.00
#
_symmetry.space_group_name_H-M   'P 1'
#
loop_
_entity.id
_entity.type
_entity.pdbx_description
1 polymer ?
#
loop_
_entity_poly.entity_id
_entity_poly.type
_entity_poly.pdbx_seq_one_letter_code
_entity_poly.pdbx_strand_id
1 'polypeptide(L)'
;MKKLTLALAAFSALGVASTAQAAKVDICVFDLLGKSGESYQMAQEWALAAKSWGAEINLIPRQDEAVADNDFKAGKCDGVFMTAMRARQYNKFVGSIDALGGAPSNAIAQRAITFALDQRNATKMVTNLGGKKYEVAGIAPLGSAFIFVRDKSINSIEKAAGKKFAAAANAA
;
A
#
# COMPACT_ATOMS: atom_id res chain seq x y z
N MET A 1 6.94 -18.65 -77.01
CA MET A 1 7.70 -19.14 -75.88
C MET A 1 7.87 -17.97 -74.89
N LYS A 2 6.99 -17.82 -73.91
CA LYS A 2 7.00 -16.71 -72.96
C LYS A 2 7.65 -17.22 -71.70
N LYS A 3 8.78 -16.63 -71.32
CA LYS A 3 9.48 -16.95 -70.06
C LYS A 3 8.81 -16.22 -68.90
N LEU A 4 8.24 -16.99 -67.97
CA LEU A 4 7.59 -16.49 -66.73
C LEU A 4 8.68 -16.39 -65.67
N THR A 5 9.07 -15.18 -65.30
CA THR A 5 9.99 -14.87 -64.21
C THR A 5 9.22 -14.80 -62.92
N LEU A 6 9.43 -15.76 -62.05
CA LEU A 6 8.87 -15.78 -60.68
C LEU A 6 9.75 -14.90 -59.78
N ALA A 7 9.25 -13.76 -59.33
CA ALA A 7 9.89 -12.90 -58.34
C ALA A 7 9.49 -13.39 -56.94
N LEU A 8 10.43 -13.97 -56.22
CA LEU A 8 10.29 -14.38 -54.81
C LEU A 8 10.47 -13.13 -53.93
N ALA A 9 9.37 -12.56 -53.46
CA ALA A 9 9.41 -11.49 -52.46
C ALA A 9 9.63 -12.12 -51.08
N ALA A 10 10.84 -12.05 -50.58
CA ALA A 10 11.16 -12.39 -49.18
C ALA A 10 10.64 -11.28 -48.25
N PHE A 11 9.51 -11.52 -47.61
CA PHE A 11 8.99 -10.65 -46.56
C PHE A 11 9.81 -10.90 -45.28
N SER A 12 10.81 -10.04 -45.02
CA SER A 12 11.56 -9.99 -43.79
C SER A 12 10.62 -9.44 -42.70
N ALA A 13 10.00 -10.33 -41.94
CA ALA A 13 9.31 -9.97 -40.71
C ALA A 13 10.36 -9.54 -39.66
N LEU A 14 10.70 -8.25 -39.62
CA LEU A 14 11.39 -7.66 -38.48
C LEU A 14 10.45 -7.73 -37.30
N GLY A 15 10.63 -8.78 -36.50
CA GLY A 15 10.02 -8.86 -35.16
C GLY A 15 10.54 -7.70 -34.30
N VAL A 16 9.72 -6.68 -34.14
CA VAL A 16 9.97 -5.63 -33.14
C VAL A 16 9.82 -6.31 -31.78
N ALA A 17 10.95 -6.78 -31.25
CA ALA A 17 11.02 -7.18 -29.84
C ALA A 17 10.74 -5.90 -29.01
N SER A 18 9.49 -5.69 -28.63
CA SER A 18 9.13 -4.69 -27.64
C SER A 18 9.84 -5.11 -26.37
N THR A 19 10.95 -4.46 -26.05
CA THR A 19 11.54 -4.53 -24.71
C THR A 19 10.48 -3.96 -23.78
N ALA A 20 9.80 -4.83 -23.03
CA ALA A 20 8.91 -4.41 -21.97
C ALA A 20 9.78 -3.64 -20.97
N GLN A 21 9.78 -2.32 -21.08
CA GLN A 21 10.47 -1.46 -20.13
C GLN A 21 9.71 -1.60 -18.82
N ALA A 22 10.44 -1.95 -17.75
CA ALA A 22 9.85 -2.03 -16.41
C ALA A 22 9.14 -0.70 -16.11
N ALA A 23 7.85 -0.77 -15.77
CA ALA A 23 7.11 0.42 -15.36
C ALA A 23 7.75 0.96 -14.08
N LYS A 24 8.24 2.20 -14.13
CA LYS A 24 8.74 2.89 -12.94
C LYS A 24 7.57 3.44 -12.16
N VAL A 25 7.50 3.09 -10.87
CA VAL A 25 6.41 3.46 -9.97
C VAL A 25 6.98 4.17 -8.76
N ASP A 26 6.50 5.37 -8.46
CA ASP A 26 6.88 6.15 -7.29
C ASP A 26 5.91 5.86 -6.12
N ILE A 27 6.44 5.38 -5.00
CA ILE A 27 5.67 5.02 -3.81
C ILE A 27 6.09 5.87 -2.63
N CYS A 28 5.17 6.68 -2.10
CA CYS A 28 5.37 7.37 -0.84
C CYS A 28 5.24 6.40 0.33
N VAL A 29 6.22 6.37 1.23
CA VAL A 29 6.21 5.48 2.39
C VAL A 29 6.19 6.30 3.66
N PHE A 30 5.09 6.23 4.40
CA PHE A 30 5.01 6.80 5.72
C PHE A 30 5.73 5.90 6.73
N ASP A 31 6.69 6.50 7.43
CA ASP A 31 7.36 5.91 8.58
C ASP A 31 7.92 7.02 9.46
N LEU A 32 7.60 7.01 10.77
CA LEU A 32 8.05 8.02 11.73
C LEU A 32 9.57 8.17 11.80
N LEU A 33 10.30 7.09 11.55
CA LEU A 33 11.76 7.05 11.53
C LEU A 33 12.33 7.24 10.11
N GLY A 34 11.47 7.51 9.12
CA GLY A 34 11.86 7.64 7.73
C GLY A 34 12.50 6.36 7.20
N LYS A 35 13.68 6.46 6.58
CA LYS A 35 14.37 5.31 5.98
C LYS A 35 14.83 4.26 7.00
N SER A 36 14.93 4.62 8.28
CA SER A 36 15.38 3.73 9.35
C SER A 36 14.23 2.97 10.01
N GLY A 37 12.98 3.24 9.63
CA GLY A 37 11.82 2.63 10.23
C GLY A 37 11.44 1.30 9.59
N GLU A 38 10.66 0.51 10.31
CA GLU A 38 10.24 -0.84 9.94
C GLU A 38 9.36 -0.84 8.69
N SER A 39 8.43 0.11 8.57
CA SER A 39 7.57 0.24 7.40
C SER A 39 8.37 0.51 6.13
N TYR A 40 9.41 1.35 6.23
CA TYR A 40 10.26 1.65 5.09
C TYR A 40 11.13 0.44 4.70
N GLN A 41 11.68 -0.29 5.67
CA GLN A 41 12.46 -1.51 5.42
C GLN A 41 11.59 -2.58 4.77
N MET A 42 10.38 -2.81 5.25
CA MET A 42 9.41 -3.73 4.63
C MET A 42 9.08 -3.30 3.18
N ALA A 43 8.91 -2.01 2.94
CA ALA A 43 8.69 -1.50 1.59
C ALA A 43 9.91 -1.73 0.68
N GLN A 44 11.14 -1.67 1.22
CA GLN A 44 12.36 -1.98 0.45
C GLN A 44 12.41 -3.46 0.04
N GLU A 45 12.07 -4.38 0.95
CA GLU A 45 12.00 -5.81 0.63
C GLU A 45 10.95 -6.08 -0.44
N TRP A 46 9.77 -5.47 -0.32
CA TRP A 46 8.73 -5.57 -1.33
C TRP A 46 9.18 -5.00 -2.68
N ALA A 47 9.81 -3.82 -2.70
CA ALA A 47 10.33 -3.21 -3.93
C ALA A 47 11.41 -4.08 -4.59
N LEU A 48 12.24 -4.76 -3.79
CA LEU A 48 13.23 -5.70 -4.31
C LEU A 48 12.55 -6.93 -4.94
N ALA A 49 11.55 -7.49 -4.28
CA ALA A 49 10.79 -8.62 -4.82
C ALA A 49 10.05 -8.24 -6.13
N ALA A 50 9.52 -7.03 -6.23
CA ALA A 50 8.79 -6.54 -7.39
C ALA A 50 9.65 -6.49 -8.68
N LYS A 51 10.98 -6.39 -8.56
CA LYS A 51 11.89 -6.46 -9.71
C LYS A 51 11.78 -7.78 -10.46
N SER A 52 11.53 -8.88 -9.75
CA SER A 52 11.35 -10.19 -10.37
C SER A 52 10.09 -10.27 -11.26
N TRP A 53 9.16 -9.35 -11.07
CA TRP A 53 7.91 -9.21 -11.85
C TRP A 53 8.01 -8.10 -12.91
N GLY A 54 9.20 -7.51 -13.08
CA GLY A 54 9.43 -6.46 -14.07
C GLY A 54 8.95 -5.07 -13.63
N ALA A 55 8.77 -4.83 -12.31
CA ALA A 55 8.44 -3.51 -11.78
C ALA A 55 9.68 -2.84 -11.17
N GLU A 56 9.89 -1.57 -11.47
CA GLU A 56 10.89 -0.72 -10.84
C GLU A 56 10.20 0.24 -9.88
N ILE A 57 10.39 0.02 -8.57
CA ILE A 57 9.74 0.81 -7.52
C ILE A 57 10.75 1.76 -6.90
N ASN A 58 10.44 3.06 -6.94
CA ASN A 58 11.16 4.11 -6.25
C ASN A 58 10.42 4.48 -4.95
N LEU A 59 11.09 4.34 -3.80
CA LEU A 59 10.50 4.62 -2.49
C LEU A 59 10.84 6.02 -2.02
N ILE A 60 9.82 6.80 -1.71
CA ILE A 60 9.92 8.18 -1.25
C ILE A 60 9.50 8.24 0.23
N PRO A 61 10.47 8.36 1.18
CA PRO A 61 10.15 8.35 2.59
C PRO A 61 9.42 9.63 3.02
N ARG A 62 8.44 9.48 3.90
CA ARG A 62 7.72 10.56 4.56
C ARG A 62 7.60 10.26 6.05
N GLN A 63 8.02 11.19 6.90
CA GLN A 63 7.93 11.05 8.37
C GLN A 63 6.59 11.56 8.93
N ASP A 64 5.81 12.20 8.10
CA ASP A 64 4.45 12.66 8.41
C ASP A 64 3.47 11.99 7.46
N GLU A 65 2.47 11.34 8.03
CA GLU A 65 1.48 10.59 7.27
C GLU A 65 0.55 11.51 6.45
N ALA A 66 0.25 12.71 6.97
CA ALA A 66 -0.54 13.68 6.24
C ALA A 66 0.20 14.20 5.01
N VAL A 67 1.52 14.35 5.10
CA VAL A 67 2.36 14.72 3.95
C VAL A 67 2.36 13.59 2.92
N ALA A 68 2.51 12.32 3.34
CA ALA A 68 2.44 11.18 2.43
C ALA A 68 1.09 11.12 1.69
N ASP A 69 -0.01 11.31 2.42
CA ASP A 69 -1.36 11.34 1.87
C ASP A 69 -1.57 12.50 0.88
N ASN A 70 -1.11 13.70 1.23
CA ASN A 70 -1.22 14.88 0.37
C ASN A 70 -0.39 14.74 -0.92
N ASP A 71 0.80 14.17 -0.83
CA ASP A 71 1.65 13.92 -1.99
C ASP A 71 1.02 12.87 -2.92
N PHE A 72 0.39 11.83 -2.37
CA PHE A 72 -0.38 10.85 -3.15
C PHE A 72 -1.62 11.49 -3.82
N LYS A 73 -2.40 12.30 -3.10
CA LYS A 73 -3.54 13.03 -3.67
C LYS A 73 -3.13 13.96 -4.81
N ALA A 74 -1.97 14.61 -4.65
CA ALA A 74 -1.41 15.51 -5.65
C ALA A 74 -0.79 14.78 -6.86
N GLY A 75 -0.72 13.45 -6.86
CA GLY A 75 -0.13 12.66 -7.92
C GLY A 75 1.40 12.70 -7.96
N LYS A 76 2.07 13.07 -6.85
CA LYS A 76 3.53 13.00 -6.74
C LYS A 76 4.03 11.58 -6.48
N CYS A 77 3.13 10.70 -6.07
CA CYS A 77 3.36 9.28 -5.87
C CYS A 77 2.23 8.51 -6.53
N ASP A 78 2.57 7.43 -7.21
CA ASP A 78 1.61 6.51 -7.84
C ASP A 78 0.91 5.64 -6.81
N GLY A 79 1.57 5.42 -5.67
CA GLY A 79 1.02 4.69 -4.53
C GLY A 79 1.54 5.23 -3.21
N VAL A 80 0.95 4.77 -2.11
CA VAL A 80 1.32 5.21 -0.77
C VAL A 80 1.19 4.08 0.24
N PHE A 81 2.20 3.93 1.11
CA PHE A 81 2.11 3.17 2.35
C PHE A 81 1.64 4.11 3.45
N MET A 82 0.50 3.80 4.04
CA MET A 82 -0.10 4.54 5.15
C MET A 82 -0.87 3.61 6.07
N THR A 83 -1.28 4.10 7.24
CA THR A 83 -2.11 3.30 8.15
C THR A 83 -3.48 3.00 7.51
N ALA A 84 -4.08 1.88 7.87
CA ALA A 84 -5.44 1.55 7.42
C ALA A 84 -6.47 2.59 7.92
N MET A 85 -6.20 3.22 9.07
CA MET A 85 -7.01 4.31 9.60
C MET A 85 -7.06 5.49 8.63
N ARG A 86 -5.96 5.88 8.02
CA ARG A 86 -5.93 6.95 7.00
C ARG A 86 -6.43 6.45 5.64
N ALA A 87 -6.09 5.22 5.27
CA ALA A 87 -6.48 4.60 4.00
C ALA A 87 -8.00 4.40 3.87
N ARG A 88 -8.76 4.38 4.99
CA ARG A 88 -10.24 4.22 4.97
C ARG A 88 -10.96 5.30 4.14
N GLN A 89 -10.35 6.47 3.93
CA GLN A 89 -10.91 7.50 3.06
C GLN A 89 -10.95 7.06 1.58
N TYR A 90 -10.03 6.18 1.18
CA TYR A 90 -9.94 5.60 -0.16
C TYR A 90 -10.68 4.27 -0.26
N ASN A 91 -10.61 3.45 0.80
CA ASN A 91 -11.23 2.14 0.83
C ASN A 91 -11.74 1.79 2.24
N LYS A 92 -13.06 1.81 2.41
CA LYS A 92 -13.71 1.56 3.71
C LYS A 92 -13.56 0.12 4.18
N PHE A 93 -13.46 -0.85 3.25
CA PHE A 93 -13.32 -2.26 3.61
C PHE A 93 -11.98 -2.51 4.32
N VAL A 94 -10.89 -1.93 3.81
CA VAL A 94 -9.57 -2.03 4.47
C VAL A 94 -9.56 -1.31 5.81
N GLY A 95 -10.21 -0.15 5.91
CA GLY A 95 -10.32 0.57 7.18
C GLY A 95 -11.04 -0.20 8.29
N SER A 96 -11.87 -1.21 7.96
CA SER A 96 -12.55 -2.04 8.96
C SER A 96 -11.61 -3.05 9.65
N ILE A 97 -10.47 -3.39 9.04
CA ILE A 97 -9.47 -4.31 9.62
C ILE A 97 -8.78 -3.67 10.82
N ASP A 98 -8.64 -2.35 10.81
CA ASP A 98 -8.00 -1.55 11.86
C ASP A 98 -8.99 -1.08 12.94
N ALA A 99 -10.16 -1.70 13.02
CA ALA A 99 -11.16 -1.37 14.03
C ALA A 99 -10.64 -1.72 15.44
N LEU A 100 -10.87 -0.83 16.40
CA LEU A 100 -10.46 -1.02 17.80
C LEU A 100 -11.00 -2.35 18.35
N GLY A 101 -10.09 -3.20 18.84
CA GLY A 101 -10.42 -4.53 19.35
C GLY A 101 -10.70 -5.58 18.28
N GLY A 102 -10.66 -5.23 17.00
CA GLY A 102 -10.92 -6.16 15.89
C GLY A 102 -9.85 -7.24 15.73
N ALA A 103 -8.59 -6.93 16.03
CA ALA A 103 -7.48 -7.84 15.95
C ALA A 103 -6.63 -7.83 17.25
N PRO A 104 -7.06 -8.54 18.30
CA PRO A 104 -6.42 -8.52 19.61
C PRO A 104 -5.04 -9.23 19.64
N SER A 105 -4.62 -9.86 18.57
CA SER A 105 -3.29 -10.48 18.44
C SER A 105 -2.81 -10.49 16.99
N ASN A 106 -1.48 -10.59 16.80
CA ASN A 106 -0.87 -10.70 15.48
C ASN A 106 -1.41 -11.89 14.66
N ALA A 107 -1.69 -13.02 15.33
CA ALA A 107 -2.26 -14.19 14.66
C ALA A 107 -3.67 -13.92 14.10
N ILE A 108 -4.49 -13.17 14.84
CA ILE A 108 -5.82 -12.76 14.38
C ILE A 108 -5.70 -11.71 13.28
N ALA A 109 -4.79 -10.74 13.42
CA ALA A 109 -4.51 -9.76 12.39
C ALA A 109 -4.10 -10.42 11.07
N GLN A 110 -3.18 -11.37 11.10
CA GLN A 110 -2.77 -12.13 9.91
C GLN A 110 -3.94 -12.88 9.26
N ARG A 111 -4.81 -13.52 10.04
CA ARG A 111 -6.00 -14.21 9.50
C ARG A 111 -6.96 -13.22 8.86
N ALA A 112 -7.19 -12.06 9.49
CA ALA A 112 -8.05 -11.03 8.94
C ALA A 112 -7.48 -10.47 7.62
N ILE A 113 -6.17 -10.23 7.56
CA ILE A 113 -5.46 -9.77 6.35
C ILE A 113 -5.54 -10.83 5.25
N THR A 114 -5.25 -12.10 5.57
CA THR A 114 -5.35 -13.21 4.61
C THR A 114 -6.76 -13.31 4.04
N PHE A 115 -7.79 -13.19 4.90
CA PHE A 115 -9.18 -13.17 4.45
C PHE A 115 -9.48 -11.94 3.57
N ALA A 116 -9.00 -10.76 3.97
CA ALA A 116 -9.23 -9.53 3.22
C ALA A 116 -8.59 -9.59 1.81
N LEU A 117 -7.38 -10.13 1.71
CA LEU A 117 -6.63 -10.25 0.45
C LEU A 117 -7.02 -11.49 -0.38
N ASP A 118 -7.97 -12.30 0.10
CA ASP A 118 -8.49 -13.44 -0.68
C ASP A 118 -9.11 -12.95 -1.99
N GLN A 119 -8.86 -13.70 -3.08
CA GLN A 119 -9.32 -13.32 -4.43
C GLN A 119 -10.85 -13.11 -4.50
N ARG A 120 -11.62 -13.78 -3.65
CA ARG A 120 -13.08 -13.56 -3.51
C ARG A 120 -13.45 -12.15 -3.06
N ASN A 121 -12.52 -11.43 -2.44
CA ASN A 121 -12.67 -10.06 -1.99
C ASN A 121 -12.01 -9.03 -2.92
N ALA A 122 -11.42 -9.43 -4.04
CA ALA A 122 -10.68 -8.55 -4.95
C ALA A 122 -11.50 -7.31 -5.37
N THR A 123 -12.80 -7.45 -5.61
CA THR A 123 -13.67 -6.33 -5.95
C THR A 123 -13.82 -5.32 -4.81
N LYS A 124 -13.67 -5.75 -3.54
CA LYS A 124 -13.74 -4.87 -2.37
C LYS A 124 -12.46 -4.06 -2.18
N MET A 125 -11.34 -4.50 -2.78
CA MET A 125 -10.05 -3.80 -2.77
C MET A 125 -10.02 -2.63 -3.76
N VAL A 126 -11.00 -2.53 -4.65
CA VAL A 126 -11.08 -1.46 -5.66
C VAL A 126 -12.18 -0.50 -5.28
N THR A 127 -11.87 0.80 -5.33
CA THR A 127 -12.84 1.87 -5.07
C THR A 127 -12.73 2.92 -6.17
N ASN A 128 -13.86 3.37 -6.69
CA ASN A 128 -13.94 4.52 -7.58
C ASN A 128 -14.41 5.73 -6.75
N LEU A 129 -13.56 6.75 -6.67
CA LEU A 129 -13.82 7.95 -5.89
C LEU A 129 -13.36 9.19 -6.66
N GLY A 130 -14.25 10.16 -6.86
CA GLY A 130 -13.90 11.41 -7.55
C GLY A 130 -13.37 11.22 -8.96
N GLY A 131 -13.84 10.22 -9.70
CA GLY A 131 -13.37 9.90 -11.05
C GLY A 131 -12.01 9.19 -11.11
N LYS A 132 -11.40 8.87 -9.96
CA LYS A 132 -10.16 8.10 -9.87
C LYS A 132 -10.45 6.70 -9.33
N LYS A 133 -9.72 5.72 -9.86
CA LYS A 133 -9.70 4.34 -9.33
C LYS A 133 -8.59 4.21 -8.32
N TYR A 134 -8.91 3.74 -7.12
CA TYR A 134 -7.97 3.39 -6.08
C TYR A 134 -8.00 1.88 -5.86
N GLU A 135 -6.84 1.29 -5.67
CA GLU A 135 -6.69 -0.14 -5.43
C GLU A 135 -5.79 -0.39 -4.24
N VAL A 136 -6.20 -1.29 -3.36
CA VAL A 136 -5.40 -1.74 -2.23
C VAL A 136 -4.47 -2.84 -2.71
N ALA A 137 -3.21 -2.51 -2.91
CA ALA A 137 -2.20 -3.44 -3.43
C ALA A 137 -1.69 -4.43 -2.36
N GLY A 138 -1.82 -4.10 -1.09
CA GLY A 138 -1.39 -4.97 0.01
C GLY A 138 -1.77 -4.42 1.37
N ILE A 139 -1.69 -5.28 2.39
CA ILE A 139 -1.95 -4.96 3.79
C ILE A 139 -0.91 -5.69 4.62
N ALA A 140 -0.26 -4.99 5.55
CA ALA A 140 0.71 -5.57 6.47
C ALA A 140 0.38 -5.22 7.92
N PRO A 141 0.55 -6.15 8.89
CA PRO A 141 0.39 -5.84 10.30
C PRO A 141 1.64 -5.14 10.83
N LEU A 142 1.47 -4.02 11.54
CA LEU A 142 2.54 -3.30 12.24
C LEU A 142 2.56 -3.56 13.74
N GLY A 143 1.77 -4.53 14.22
CA GLY A 143 1.63 -4.85 15.64
C GLY A 143 0.44 -4.16 16.30
N SER A 144 0.39 -4.24 17.64
CA SER A 144 -0.70 -3.68 18.43
C SER A 144 -0.37 -2.27 18.91
N ALA A 145 -1.37 -1.39 18.93
CA ALA A 145 -1.25 -0.09 19.56
C ALA A 145 -1.37 -0.24 21.10
N PHE A 146 -0.51 0.45 21.84
CA PHE A 146 -0.50 0.46 23.29
C PHE A 146 -0.72 1.88 23.80
N ILE A 147 -1.48 2.00 24.89
CA ILE A 147 -1.66 3.26 25.61
C ILE A 147 -0.69 3.26 26.79
N PHE A 148 0.21 4.22 26.81
CA PHE A 148 1.15 4.42 27.90
C PHE A 148 0.61 5.47 28.88
N VAL A 149 0.63 5.17 30.18
CA VAL A 149 0.17 6.07 31.23
C VAL A 149 1.29 6.32 32.25
N ARG A 150 1.37 7.55 32.77
CA ARG A 150 2.32 7.88 33.83
C ARG A 150 1.87 7.35 35.21
N ASP A 151 0.57 7.35 35.45
CA ASP A 151 -0.05 6.88 36.65
C ASP A 151 -0.49 5.42 36.51
N LYS A 152 0.20 4.51 37.20
CA LYS A 152 -0.08 3.05 37.19
C LYS A 152 -1.48 2.69 37.67
N SER A 153 -2.17 3.59 38.37
CA SER A 153 -3.54 3.35 38.84
C SER A 153 -4.54 3.37 37.66
N ILE A 154 -4.18 4.00 36.52
CA ILE A 154 -4.98 4.03 35.30
C ILE A 154 -4.74 2.73 34.53
N ASN A 155 -5.37 1.65 34.97
CA ASN A 155 -5.18 0.30 34.41
C ASN A 155 -6.49 -0.33 33.90
N SER A 156 -7.53 0.47 33.73
CA SER A 156 -8.79 0.07 33.10
C SER A 156 -9.40 1.23 32.34
N ILE A 157 -10.37 0.94 31.46
CA ILE A 157 -11.09 1.95 30.68
C ILE A 157 -11.85 2.93 31.58
N GLU A 158 -12.45 2.43 32.66
CA GLU A 158 -13.21 3.25 33.62
C GLU A 158 -12.31 4.28 34.31
N LYS A 159 -11.08 3.87 34.67
CA LYS A 159 -10.09 4.76 35.27
C LYS A 159 -9.48 5.74 34.27
N ALA A 160 -9.51 5.40 33.00
CA ALA A 160 -9.08 6.26 31.90
C ALA A 160 -10.15 7.35 31.55
N ALA A 161 -11.39 7.15 31.96
CA ALA A 161 -12.48 8.09 31.69
C ALA A 161 -12.14 9.51 32.18
N GLY A 162 -12.34 10.51 31.32
CA GLY A 162 -12.05 11.92 31.61
C GLY A 162 -10.56 12.29 31.60
N LYS A 163 -9.63 11.36 31.32
CA LYS A 163 -8.20 11.65 31.16
C LYS A 163 -7.87 12.09 29.74
N LYS A 164 -6.85 12.94 29.63
CA LYS A 164 -6.33 13.35 28.31
C LYS A 164 -5.22 12.40 27.88
N PHE A 165 -5.34 11.87 26.68
CA PHE A 165 -4.33 11.03 26.05
C PHE A 165 -3.76 11.75 24.83
N ALA A 166 -2.45 11.63 24.62
CA ALA A 166 -1.83 11.99 23.36
C ALA A 166 -2.11 10.85 22.35
N ALA A 167 -2.56 11.21 21.17
CA ALA A 167 -2.73 10.29 20.06
C ALA A 167 -1.92 10.78 18.86
N ALA A 168 -1.52 9.88 17.98
CA ALA A 168 -0.99 10.27 16.69
C ALA A 168 -2.03 11.13 15.96
N ALA A 169 -1.59 12.20 15.31
CA ALA A 169 -2.44 13.15 14.60
C ALA A 169 -3.01 12.51 13.32
N ASN A 170 -3.89 11.53 13.47
CA ASN A 170 -4.69 11.04 12.37
C ASN A 170 -5.98 11.84 12.37
N ALA A 171 -6.14 12.69 11.36
CA ALA A 171 -7.41 13.38 11.16
C ALA A 171 -8.52 12.34 11.07
N ALA A 172 -9.51 12.49 11.94
CA ALA A 172 -10.73 11.71 11.92
C ALA A 172 -11.56 12.06 10.67
#